data_f77c8b851c3516fb694110e62dd663ce
#
_entry.id   f77c8b851c3516fb694110e62dd663ce
#
_cell.length_a   1.000
_cell.length_b   1.000
_cell.length_c   1.000
_cell.angle_alpha   90.00
_cell.angle_beta   90.00
_cell.angle_gamma   90.00
#
_symmetry.space_group_name_H-M   'P 1'
#
loop_
_entity.id
_entity.type
_entity.pdbx_description
1 polymer ?
#
loop_
_entity_poly.entity_id
_entity_poly.type
_entity_poly.pdbx_seq_one_letter_code
_entity_poly.pdbx_strand_id
1 'polypeptide(L)'
;MKALSRKTAQEKEKIRVDRYIADNYEKIIYDSVAENAPYISRQAVAEFLWALAMHGYSTQKLQECFEWYLAVCNMPDQILGKTPNADDVIALMSKKHGIDFDRMQMRFQSYEDFCRERDEINANVE
;
A
#
# COMPACT_ATOMS: atom_id res chain seq x y z
N MET A 1 13.89 55.45 11.66
CA MET A 1 14.23 54.61 11.64
C MET A 1 14.03 53.71 10.73
N LYS A 2 14.27 53.19 10.34
CA LYS A 2 14.19 52.55 9.49
C LYS A 2 14.36 51.41 9.53
N ALA A 3 14.28 51.12 9.79
CA ALA A 3 14.57 50.29 9.94
C ALA A 3 14.27 49.05 9.62
N LEU A 4 13.32 48.64 9.46
CA LEU A 4 13.01 47.34 8.98
C LEU A 4 13.63 47.12 7.63
N SER A 5 14.45 46.14 7.51
CA SER A 5 15.00 45.79 6.23
C SER A 5 13.89 45.32 5.32
N ARG A 6 13.95 45.73 4.08
CA ARG A 6 13.01 45.26 3.07
C ARG A 6 13.38 43.84 2.69
N LYS A 7 12.39 42.96 2.62
CA LYS A 7 12.61 41.61 2.16
C LYS A 7 12.94 41.61 0.68
N THR A 8 13.87 40.78 0.29
CA THR A 8 14.20 40.60 -1.11
C THR A 8 13.04 39.92 -1.83
N ALA A 9 13.04 40.00 -3.16
CA ALA A 9 12.04 39.33 -3.96
C ALA A 9 12.05 37.80 -3.71
N GLN A 10 13.24 37.23 -3.52
CA GLN A 10 13.38 35.78 -3.23
C GLN A 10 12.80 35.44 -1.86
N GLU A 11 13.03 36.26 -0.86
CA GLU A 11 12.47 36.02 0.47
C GLU A 11 10.96 36.09 0.47
N LYS A 12 10.40 37.09 -0.23
CA LYS A 12 8.94 37.19 -0.38
C LYS A 12 8.34 36.00 -1.09
N GLU A 13 9.00 35.53 -2.13
CA GLU A 13 8.54 34.37 -2.89
C GLU A 13 8.58 33.10 -2.02
N LYS A 14 9.65 32.94 -1.24
CA LYS A 14 9.75 31.80 -0.34
C LYS A 14 8.62 31.79 0.68
N ILE A 15 8.33 32.95 1.29
CA ILE A 15 7.25 33.07 2.26
C ILE A 15 5.91 32.73 1.61
N ARG A 16 5.68 33.18 0.38
CA ARG A 16 4.46 32.90 -0.36
C ARG A 16 4.29 31.42 -0.62
N VAL A 17 5.36 30.75 -1.05
CA VAL A 17 5.36 29.32 -1.33
C VAL A 17 5.14 28.51 -0.05
N ASP A 18 5.86 28.86 1.02
CA ASP A 18 5.73 28.16 2.30
C ASP A 18 4.30 28.30 2.84
N ARG A 19 3.69 29.46 2.68
CA ARG A 19 2.30 29.69 3.09
C ARG A 19 1.34 28.86 2.26
N TYR A 20 1.55 28.81 0.95
CA TYR A 20 0.71 28.00 0.07
C TYR A 20 0.76 26.52 0.46
N ILE A 21 1.96 26.02 0.72
CA ILE A 21 2.14 24.62 1.14
C ILE A 21 1.45 24.37 2.48
N ALA A 22 1.63 25.28 3.45
CA ALA A 22 0.99 25.14 4.76
C ALA A 22 -0.54 25.13 4.66
N ASP A 23 -1.10 26.03 3.84
CA ASP A 23 -2.55 26.17 3.69
C ASP A 23 -3.16 25.02 2.89
N ASN A 24 -2.39 24.36 2.02
CA ASN A 24 -2.90 23.34 1.11
C ASN A 24 -2.25 21.98 1.34
N TYR A 25 -1.61 21.77 2.50
CA TYR A 25 -0.84 20.57 2.78
C TYR A 25 -1.65 19.29 2.59
N GLU A 26 -2.83 19.24 3.17
CA GLU A 26 -3.69 18.05 3.07
C GLU A 26 -4.10 17.77 1.63
N LYS A 27 -4.42 18.84 0.87
CA LYS A 27 -4.79 18.69 -0.53
C LYS A 27 -3.62 18.19 -1.37
N ILE A 28 -2.41 18.74 -1.13
CA ILE A 28 -1.21 18.33 -1.85
C ILE A 28 -0.93 16.84 -1.60
N ILE A 29 -1.01 16.41 -0.35
CA ILE A 29 -0.81 15.01 0.01
C ILE A 29 -1.87 14.12 -0.66
N TYR A 30 -3.13 14.53 -0.58
CA TYR A 30 -4.23 13.76 -1.19
C TYR A 30 -4.04 13.62 -2.69
N ASP A 31 -3.75 14.73 -3.39
CA ASP A 31 -3.55 14.73 -4.84
C ASP A 31 -2.35 13.84 -5.23
N SER A 32 -1.27 13.90 -4.45
CA SER A 32 -0.08 13.08 -4.69
C SER A 32 -0.39 11.60 -4.53
N VAL A 33 -1.11 11.23 -3.47
CA VAL A 33 -1.52 9.84 -3.23
C VAL A 33 -2.47 9.37 -4.34
N ALA A 34 -3.47 10.18 -4.69
CA ALA A 34 -4.42 9.83 -5.74
C ALA A 34 -3.74 9.64 -7.09
N GLU A 35 -2.73 10.45 -7.40
CA GLU A 35 -1.99 10.34 -8.65
C GLU A 35 -1.13 9.06 -8.70
N ASN A 36 -0.54 8.67 -7.57
CA ASN A 36 0.39 7.54 -7.51
C ASN A 36 -0.27 6.21 -7.12
N ALA A 37 -1.45 6.24 -6.53
CA ALA A 37 -2.13 5.04 -6.07
C ALA A 37 -2.28 3.95 -7.15
N PRO A 38 -2.65 4.27 -8.42
CA PRO A 38 -2.75 3.23 -9.44
C PRO A 38 -1.44 2.50 -9.70
N TYR A 39 -0.31 3.21 -9.65
CA TYR A 39 1.01 2.59 -9.84
C TYR A 39 1.37 1.70 -8.67
N ILE A 40 1.15 2.18 -7.46
CA ILE A 40 1.42 1.41 -6.24
C ILE A 40 0.58 0.14 -6.22
N SER A 41 -0.71 0.25 -6.56
CA SER A 41 -1.61 -0.90 -6.59
C SER A 41 -1.20 -1.91 -7.64
N ARG A 42 -0.84 -1.47 -8.84
CA ARG A 42 -0.40 -2.37 -9.91
C ARG A 42 0.87 -3.11 -9.51
N GLN A 43 1.82 -2.40 -8.92
CA GLN A 43 3.07 -3.00 -8.48
C GLN A 43 2.83 -4.04 -7.39
N ALA A 44 2.03 -3.70 -6.39
CA ALA A 44 1.72 -4.61 -5.29
C ALA A 44 1.04 -5.90 -5.81
N VAL A 45 0.08 -5.75 -6.71
CA VAL A 45 -0.61 -6.90 -7.29
C VAL A 45 0.34 -7.73 -8.15
N ALA A 46 1.19 -7.09 -8.94
CA ALA A 46 2.17 -7.80 -9.76
C ALA A 46 3.15 -8.58 -8.89
N GLU A 47 3.63 -8.00 -7.81
CA GLU A 47 4.52 -8.68 -6.88
C GLU A 47 3.84 -9.85 -6.21
N PHE A 48 2.59 -9.69 -5.81
CA PHE A 48 1.82 -10.78 -5.21
C PHE A 48 1.60 -11.94 -6.20
N LEU A 49 1.23 -11.61 -7.45
CA LEU A 49 1.07 -12.63 -8.49
C LEU A 49 2.40 -13.33 -8.78
N TRP A 50 3.51 -12.60 -8.76
CA TRP A 50 4.83 -13.20 -8.92
C TRP A 50 5.11 -14.21 -7.81
N ALA A 51 4.76 -13.85 -6.56
CA ALA A 51 4.92 -14.76 -5.43
C ALA A 51 4.10 -16.05 -5.61
N LEU A 52 2.87 -15.93 -6.12
CA LEU A 52 2.04 -17.09 -6.44
C LEU A 52 2.67 -17.94 -7.53
N ALA A 53 3.27 -17.32 -8.54
CA ALA A 53 3.98 -18.04 -9.60
C ALA A 53 5.16 -18.81 -9.04
N MET A 54 5.90 -18.22 -8.12
CA MET A 54 7.01 -18.89 -7.45
C MET A 54 6.53 -20.05 -6.58
N HIS A 55 5.32 -19.97 -6.07
CA HIS A 55 4.71 -21.06 -5.31
C HIS A 55 4.22 -22.22 -6.20
N GLY A 56 4.27 -22.05 -7.50
CA GLY A 56 3.91 -23.11 -8.44
C GLY A 56 2.59 -22.91 -9.17
N TYR A 57 1.97 -21.75 -9.05
CA TYR A 57 0.73 -21.48 -9.77
C TYR A 57 0.98 -21.37 -11.27
N SER A 58 0.13 -22.02 -12.06
CA SER A 58 0.21 -21.96 -13.52
C SER A 58 -0.22 -20.60 -14.05
N THR A 59 0.15 -20.29 -15.29
CA THR A 59 -0.29 -19.06 -15.95
C THR A 59 -1.81 -18.92 -15.93
N GLN A 60 -2.54 -20.00 -16.17
CA GLN A 60 -3.99 -19.99 -16.14
C GLN A 60 -4.51 -19.62 -14.76
N LYS A 61 -3.96 -20.23 -13.70
CA LYS A 61 -4.37 -19.92 -12.32
C LYS A 61 -4.04 -18.50 -11.93
N LEU A 62 -2.91 -17.99 -12.39
CA LEU A 62 -2.54 -16.59 -12.12
C LEU A 62 -3.53 -15.62 -12.76
N GLN A 63 -3.96 -15.90 -13.99
CA GLN A 63 -4.97 -15.09 -14.66
C GLN A 63 -6.31 -15.15 -13.92
N GLU A 64 -6.70 -16.32 -13.47
CA GLU A 64 -7.93 -16.49 -12.69
C GLU A 64 -7.86 -15.73 -11.35
N CYS A 65 -6.72 -15.78 -10.66
CA CYS A 65 -6.53 -15.02 -9.44
C CYS A 65 -6.64 -13.53 -9.68
N PHE A 66 -6.06 -13.05 -10.78
CA PHE A 66 -6.14 -11.63 -11.15
C PHE A 66 -7.59 -11.23 -11.45
N GLU A 67 -8.32 -12.06 -12.17
CA GLU A 67 -9.73 -11.81 -12.46
C GLU A 67 -10.58 -11.74 -11.19
N TRP A 68 -10.35 -12.65 -10.25
CA TRP A 68 -11.04 -12.61 -8.96
C TRP A 68 -10.67 -11.36 -8.17
N TYR A 69 -9.41 -10.94 -8.22
CA TYR A 69 -9.01 -9.69 -7.60
C TYR A 69 -9.78 -8.50 -8.17
N LEU A 70 -9.89 -8.44 -9.50
CA LEU A 70 -10.66 -7.37 -10.14
C LEU A 70 -12.13 -7.42 -9.74
N ALA A 71 -12.70 -8.62 -9.62
CA ALA A 71 -14.08 -8.78 -9.18
C ALA A 71 -14.28 -8.25 -7.75
N VAL A 72 -13.38 -8.57 -6.84
CA VAL A 72 -13.45 -8.08 -5.46
C VAL A 72 -13.35 -6.56 -5.42
N CYS A 73 -12.45 -5.98 -6.22
CA CYS A 73 -12.28 -4.53 -6.24
C CYS A 73 -13.44 -3.78 -6.87
N ASN A 74 -14.04 -4.35 -7.93
CA ASN A 74 -15.08 -3.67 -8.70
C ASN A 74 -16.50 -4.02 -8.25
N MET A 75 -16.68 -5.16 -7.62
CA MET A 75 -17.99 -5.63 -7.18
C MET A 75 -17.95 -6.17 -5.75
N PRO A 76 -17.44 -5.36 -4.78
CA PRO A 76 -17.27 -5.86 -3.42
C PRO A 76 -18.58 -6.28 -2.77
N ASP A 77 -19.69 -5.57 -3.06
CA ASP A 77 -20.99 -5.89 -2.48
C ASP A 77 -21.47 -7.28 -2.87
N GLN A 78 -21.22 -7.66 -4.12
CA GLN A 78 -21.66 -8.96 -4.65
C GLN A 78 -20.77 -10.10 -4.17
N ILE A 79 -19.48 -9.86 -4.09
CA ILE A 79 -18.50 -10.89 -3.72
C ILE A 79 -18.44 -11.09 -2.21
N LEU A 80 -18.48 -10.00 -1.44
CA LEU A 80 -18.30 -10.02 0.01
C LEU A 80 -19.61 -9.85 0.79
N GLY A 81 -20.72 -9.65 0.08
CA GLY A 81 -22.04 -9.54 0.70
C GLY A 81 -22.37 -8.19 1.30
N LYS A 82 -21.42 -7.27 1.33
CA LYS A 82 -21.59 -5.90 1.82
C LYS A 82 -20.45 -5.07 1.28
N THR A 83 -20.55 -3.74 1.41
CA THR A 83 -19.46 -2.84 1.04
C THR A 83 -18.44 -2.78 2.18
N PRO A 84 -17.37 -3.57 2.14
CA PRO A 84 -16.39 -3.57 3.21
C PRO A 84 -15.36 -2.47 3.00
N ASN A 85 -14.80 -1.96 4.08
CA ASN A 85 -13.58 -1.18 4.00
C ASN A 85 -12.36 -2.12 4.06
N ALA A 86 -11.16 -1.56 3.95
CA ALA A 86 -9.94 -2.37 3.97
C ALA A 86 -9.78 -3.15 5.28
N ASP A 87 -10.17 -2.55 6.40
CA ASP A 87 -10.05 -3.19 7.70
C ASP A 87 -10.97 -4.41 7.82
N ASP A 88 -12.16 -4.34 7.22
CA ASP A 88 -13.08 -5.49 7.19
C ASP A 88 -12.50 -6.67 6.43
N VAL A 89 -11.84 -6.41 5.30
CA VAL A 89 -11.20 -7.46 4.49
C VAL A 89 -10.04 -8.08 5.25
N ILE A 90 -9.21 -7.25 5.87
CA ILE A 90 -8.09 -7.72 6.70
C ILE A 90 -8.60 -8.61 7.84
N ALA A 91 -9.63 -8.17 8.55
CA ALA A 91 -10.22 -8.94 9.64
C ALA A 91 -10.79 -10.27 9.15
N LEU A 92 -11.46 -10.26 8.00
CA LEU A 92 -12.02 -11.47 7.41
C LEU A 92 -10.94 -12.48 7.05
N MET A 93 -9.87 -12.03 6.40
CA MET A 93 -8.76 -12.89 6.02
C MET A 93 -8.02 -13.44 7.23
N SER A 94 -7.83 -12.61 8.25
CA SER A 94 -7.22 -13.03 9.50
C SER A 94 -8.06 -14.10 10.19
N LYS A 95 -9.37 -13.91 10.25
CA LYS A 95 -10.29 -14.83 10.90
C LYS A 95 -10.42 -16.15 10.15
N LYS A 96 -10.59 -16.09 8.83
CA LYS A 96 -10.81 -17.29 8.02
C LYS A 96 -9.56 -18.10 7.75
N HIS A 97 -8.45 -17.42 7.55
CA HIS A 97 -7.22 -18.05 7.05
C HIS A 97 -6.03 -17.89 7.97
N GLY A 98 -6.20 -17.23 9.11
CA GLY A 98 -5.14 -17.08 10.10
C GLY A 98 -3.96 -16.23 9.61
N ILE A 99 -4.20 -15.32 8.67
CA ILE A 99 -3.14 -14.48 8.13
C ILE A 99 -2.90 -13.30 9.05
N ASP A 100 -1.67 -13.16 9.53
CA ASP A 100 -1.26 -12.07 10.39
C ASP A 100 -0.67 -10.94 9.54
N PHE A 101 -1.46 -9.90 9.31
CA PHE A 101 -1.04 -8.77 8.49
C PHE A 101 -0.03 -7.86 9.20
N ASP A 102 0.12 -7.99 10.52
CA ASP A 102 1.15 -7.25 11.26
C ASP A 102 2.57 -7.68 10.87
N ARG A 103 2.69 -8.82 10.19
CA ARG A 103 3.96 -9.27 9.65
C ARG A 103 4.37 -8.55 8.38
N MET A 104 3.50 -7.71 7.81
CA MET A 104 3.82 -6.94 6.61
C MET A 104 4.86 -5.86 6.94
N GLN A 105 6.12 -6.24 6.94
CA GLN A 105 7.21 -5.33 7.18
C GLN A 105 8.11 -5.30 5.94
N MET A 106 8.36 -4.08 5.47
CA MET A 106 9.25 -3.87 4.34
C MET A 106 10.67 -3.86 4.86
N ARG A 107 11.38 -4.95 4.66
CA ARG A 107 12.78 -5.03 5.04
C ARG A 107 13.56 -5.89 4.05
N PHE A 108 14.80 -5.50 3.85
CA PHE A 108 15.68 -6.25 2.99
C PHE A 108 16.38 -7.33 3.83
N GLN A 109 16.30 -8.56 3.36
CA GLN A 109 16.96 -9.66 4.01
C GLN A 109 17.37 -10.69 2.96
N SER A 110 18.30 -11.57 3.30
CA SER A 110 18.69 -12.62 2.40
C SER A 110 17.59 -13.68 2.30
N TYR A 111 17.63 -14.45 1.22
CA TYR A 111 16.70 -15.56 1.06
C TYR A 111 16.86 -16.59 2.18
N GLU A 112 18.08 -16.82 2.63
CA GLU A 112 18.33 -17.75 3.73
C GLU A 112 17.71 -17.28 5.04
N ASP A 113 17.83 -15.98 5.34
CA ASP A 113 17.23 -15.39 6.53
C ASP A 113 15.71 -15.45 6.45
N PHE A 114 15.15 -15.18 5.27
CA PHE A 114 13.71 -15.29 5.03
C PHE A 114 13.21 -16.71 5.30
N CYS A 115 13.88 -17.73 4.75
CA CYS A 115 13.48 -19.11 4.94
C CYS A 115 13.56 -19.54 6.40
N ARG A 116 14.63 -19.15 7.09
CA ARG A 116 14.80 -19.46 8.50
C ARG A 116 13.68 -18.85 9.34
N GLU A 117 13.39 -17.58 9.11
CA GLU A 117 12.35 -16.89 9.84
C GLU A 117 10.97 -17.49 9.57
N ARG A 118 10.69 -17.82 8.31
CA ARG A 118 9.45 -18.49 7.94
C ARG A 118 9.30 -19.81 8.67
N ASP A 119 10.35 -20.61 8.71
CA ASP A 119 10.31 -21.93 9.33
C ASP A 119 10.13 -21.81 10.85
N GLU A 120 10.75 -20.83 11.48
CA GLU A 120 10.56 -20.56 12.91
C GLU A 120 9.10 -20.20 13.21
N ILE A 121 8.51 -19.34 12.38
CA ILE A 121 7.11 -18.93 12.55
C ILE A 121 6.18 -20.13 12.39
N ASN A 122 6.40 -20.95 11.36
CA ASN A 122 5.57 -22.12 11.10
C ASN A 122 5.69 -23.16 12.21
N ALA A 123 6.86 -23.30 12.80
CA ALA A 123 7.07 -24.20 13.92
C ALA A 123 6.27 -23.76 15.16
N ASN A 124 6.06 -22.46 15.34
CA ASN A 124 5.34 -21.92 16.49
C ASN A 124 3.82 -21.95 16.33
N VAL A 125 3.31 -22.19 15.12
CA VAL A 125 1.86 -22.24 14.84
C VAL A 125 1.24 -23.56 15.30
N GLU A 126 2.05 -24.60 15.38
CA GLU A 126 1.60 -25.90 15.90
C GLU A 126 1.59 -25.87 17.43
#